data_a0e68aa1029fcaa241d6de077a25d03f
#
_entry.id   a0e68aa1029fcaa241d6de077a25d03f
#
_cell.length_a   1.000
_cell.length_b   1.000
_cell.length_c   1.000
_cell.angle_alpha   90.00
_cell.angle_beta   90.00
_cell.angle_gamma   90.00
#
_symmetry.space_group_name_H-M   'P 1'
#
loop_
_entity.id
_entity.type
_entity.pdbx_description
1 polymer ?
#
loop_
_entity_poly.entity_id
_entity_poly.type
_entity_poly.pdbx_seq_one_letter_code
_entity_poly.pdbx_strand_id
1 'polypeptide(L)'
;MQLEDKANSSPDSLLNQSVNSPLVEPNLNSHSAQKNTEVVPEFVGDAPPKKRRTFPWMVVAIVGILGIGGVMISLPALVSCGGTKGKQAEAKQNIGSMNRGQQAYFLEKNALANSFATLGIGINTQTVNYNYSIRATNASTLHYGISRKQDIKSYVGGVFVVPIGTANKSEMTTIGVLCEALRSGSATPTAPTLVKDIPTCGAGTKKLQVR
;
A
#
# COMPACT_ATOMS: atom_id res chain seq x y z
N MET A 1 -17.67 -4.71 -70.78
CA MET A 1 -16.77 -5.74 -71.22
C MET A 1 -16.18 -6.35 -69.99
N GLN A 2 -16.87 -7.37 -69.51
CA GLN A 2 -16.46 -8.74 -69.13
C GLN A 2 -15.49 -8.74 -67.92
N LEU A 3 -15.98 -9.18 -66.70
CA LEU A 3 -16.21 -10.56 -66.26
C LEU A 3 -14.89 -11.29 -66.04
N GLU A 4 -14.56 -11.77 -64.86
CA GLU A 4 -14.87 -13.03 -64.20
C GLU A 4 -14.03 -13.05 -62.89
N ASP A 5 -14.55 -13.25 -61.70
CA ASP A 5 -15.02 -14.49 -61.10
C ASP A 5 -13.95 -15.59 -60.97
N LYS A 6 -13.61 -15.90 -59.70
CA LYS A 6 -13.29 -17.23 -59.17
C LYS A 6 -12.90 -17.13 -57.71
N ALA A 7 -13.78 -17.39 -56.81
CA ALA A 7 -14.18 -18.70 -56.27
C ALA A 7 -13.06 -19.44 -55.49
N ASN A 8 -13.28 -19.50 -54.16
CA ASN A 8 -13.37 -20.70 -53.34
C ASN A 8 -12.21 -21.68 -53.26
N SER A 9 -11.64 -21.81 -52.10
CA SER A 9 -11.39 -23.14 -51.52
C SER A 9 -10.95 -23.04 -50.05
N SER A 10 -11.85 -23.40 -49.14
CA SER A 10 -11.45 -24.14 -47.93
C SER A 10 -10.90 -25.50 -48.36
N PRO A 11 -10.00 -26.06 -47.60
CA PRO A 11 -10.31 -27.35 -47.03
C PRO A 11 -10.02 -27.44 -45.53
N ASP A 12 -11.01 -27.95 -44.87
CA ASP A 12 -10.95 -28.74 -43.66
C ASP A 12 -9.87 -29.83 -43.68
N SER A 13 -9.56 -30.23 -42.49
CA SER A 13 -8.99 -31.50 -42.06
C SER A 13 -7.48 -31.52 -41.80
N LEU A 14 -7.20 -31.77 -40.54
CA LEU A 14 -6.40 -32.88 -39.98
C LEU A 14 -6.37 -32.65 -38.48
N LEU A 15 -7.33 -33.18 -37.75
CA LEU A 15 -7.29 -34.42 -36.99
C LEU A 15 -6.01 -34.66 -36.20
N ASN A 16 -6.16 -34.44 -34.89
CA ASN A 16 -5.88 -35.43 -33.88
C ASN A 16 -4.44 -36.01 -33.84
N GLN A 17 -3.59 -35.45 -32.96
CA GLN A 17 -2.53 -36.23 -32.32
C GLN A 17 -2.57 -36.05 -30.81
N SER A 18 -3.28 -37.01 -30.20
CA SER A 18 -3.11 -37.44 -28.84
C SER A 18 -1.67 -37.93 -28.69
N VAL A 19 -0.88 -37.19 -27.87
CA VAL A 19 0.39 -37.71 -27.38
C VAL A 19 0.26 -37.89 -25.86
N ASN A 20 0.06 -39.16 -25.52
CA ASN A 20 0.26 -39.71 -24.20
C ASN A 20 1.68 -39.39 -23.71
N SER A 21 1.82 -38.64 -22.64
CA SER A 21 3.05 -38.60 -21.83
C SER A 21 2.76 -39.29 -20.50
N PRO A 22 3.59 -40.23 -20.08
CA PRO A 22 3.34 -41.04 -18.90
C PRO A 22 3.58 -40.21 -17.63
N LEU A 23 2.68 -40.42 -16.68
CA LEU A 23 2.79 -40.01 -15.28
C LEU A 23 4.10 -40.56 -14.69
N VAL A 24 5.02 -39.69 -14.36
CA VAL A 24 6.15 -40.03 -13.49
C VAL A 24 5.72 -39.79 -12.05
N GLU A 25 5.42 -40.87 -11.37
CA GLU A 25 5.25 -40.88 -9.92
C GLU A 25 6.59 -40.56 -9.25
N PRO A 26 6.65 -39.65 -8.27
CA PRO A 26 7.83 -39.53 -7.43
C PRO A 26 7.85 -40.64 -6.38
N ASN A 27 8.83 -41.49 -6.53
CA ASN A 27 9.23 -42.55 -5.62
C ASN A 27 9.45 -42.03 -4.19
N LEU A 28 8.56 -42.46 -3.28
CA LEU A 28 8.78 -42.39 -1.84
C LEU A 28 9.79 -43.47 -1.44
N ASN A 29 11.05 -43.13 -1.30
CA ASN A 29 11.97 -43.97 -0.58
C ASN A 29 12.72 -43.18 0.50
N SER A 30 12.37 -43.58 1.69
CA SER A 30 12.99 -43.37 2.97
C SER A 30 14.51 -43.22 2.95
N HIS A 31 15.00 -42.09 3.48
CA HIS A 31 16.32 -42.09 4.14
C HIS A 31 16.24 -41.33 5.45
N SER A 32 16.26 -42.15 6.48
CA SER A 32 16.82 -41.98 7.84
C SER A 32 17.26 -40.59 8.28
N ALA A 33 16.70 -40.25 9.43
CA ALA A 33 17.07 -39.20 10.35
C ALA A 33 18.59 -39.04 10.49
N GLN A 34 19.09 -37.87 10.17
CA GLN A 34 20.34 -37.37 10.70
C GLN A 34 20.08 -36.11 11.49
N LYS A 35 20.10 -36.33 12.80
CA LYS A 35 19.94 -35.32 13.85
C LYS A 35 21.24 -34.52 13.90
N ASN A 36 21.33 -33.45 13.12
CA ASN A 36 22.36 -32.45 13.31
C ASN A 36 21.89 -31.48 14.38
N THR A 37 22.42 -31.69 15.58
CA THR A 37 22.38 -30.74 16.68
C THR A 37 23.31 -29.58 16.30
N GLU A 38 22.75 -28.55 15.66
CA GLU A 38 23.44 -27.29 15.47
C GLU A 38 23.35 -26.51 16.77
N VAL A 39 24.48 -26.41 17.44
CA VAL A 39 24.69 -25.64 18.66
C VAL A 39 24.54 -24.18 18.29
N VAL A 40 23.37 -23.59 18.62
CA VAL A 40 23.15 -22.15 18.57
C VAL A 40 23.97 -21.54 19.70
N PRO A 41 24.94 -20.64 19.45
CA PRO A 41 25.60 -19.90 20.52
C PRO A 41 24.61 -19.02 21.21
N GLU A 42 24.36 -19.32 22.47
CA GLU A 42 23.60 -18.49 23.40
C GLU A 42 24.31 -17.14 23.56
N PHE A 43 23.78 -16.12 22.87
CA PHE A 43 24.24 -14.75 23.05
C PHE A 43 23.65 -14.23 24.36
N VAL A 44 24.34 -14.47 25.47
CA VAL A 44 24.05 -13.81 26.76
C VAL A 44 24.47 -12.36 26.61
N GLY A 45 23.55 -11.52 26.14
CA GLY A 45 23.67 -10.09 26.20
C GLY A 45 23.20 -9.60 27.56
N ASP A 46 24.15 -9.23 28.41
CA ASP A 46 23.87 -8.51 29.65
C ASP A 46 23.10 -7.23 29.37
N ALA A 47 21.80 -7.25 29.66
CA ALA A 47 20.97 -6.06 29.62
C ALA A 47 21.34 -5.15 30.81
N PRO A 48 21.60 -3.86 30.60
CA PRO A 48 21.90 -2.95 31.71
C PRO A 48 20.66 -2.85 32.64
N PRO A 49 20.89 -2.73 33.98
CA PRO A 49 19.81 -2.73 34.95
C PRO A 49 18.91 -1.50 34.73
N LYS A 50 17.62 -1.76 34.43
CA LYS A 50 16.58 -0.75 34.40
C LYS A 50 16.50 -0.10 35.79
N LYS A 51 16.97 1.12 35.90
CA LYS A 51 16.81 1.97 37.06
C LYS A 51 15.31 2.16 37.34
N ARG A 52 14.77 1.38 38.28
CA ARG A 52 13.41 1.54 38.78
C ARG A 52 13.34 2.90 39.46
N ARG A 53 12.70 3.87 38.83
CA ARG A 53 12.22 5.05 39.49
C ARG A 53 11.10 4.59 40.42
N THR A 54 11.41 4.48 41.70
CA THR A 54 10.43 4.36 42.77
C THR A 54 9.68 5.68 42.82
N PHE A 55 8.48 5.70 42.23
CA PHE A 55 7.52 6.76 42.48
C PHE A 55 7.07 6.62 43.94
N PRO A 56 7.16 7.65 44.77
CA PRO A 56 6.69 7.56 46.13
C PRO A 56 5.16 7.47 46.12
N TRP A 57 4.67 6.29 46.40
CA TRP A 57 3.25 5.97 46.56
C TRP A 57 2.75 6.34 47.94
N MET A 58 3.11 7.51 48.41
CA MET A 58 2.62 8.08 49.66
C MET A 58 2.21 9.52 49.40
N VAL A 59 1.08 9.75 48.82
CA VAL A 59 0.19 10.91 49.08
C VAL A 59 -1.10 10.71 48.27
N VAL A 60 -1.88 9.67 48.54
CA VAL A 60 -3.32 9.66 48.24
C VAL A 60 -4.02 8.83 49.32
N ALA A 61 -3.96 9.35 50.51
CA ALA A 61 -4.91 8.99 51.55
C ALA A 61 -5.12 10.23 52.38
N ILE A 62 -6.27 10.79 52.30
CA ILE A 62 -6.96 11.80 53.12
C ILE A 62 -7.52 12.88 52.18
N VAL A 63 -8.65 12.68 51.60
CA VAL A 63 -9.84 13.53 51.66
C VAL A 63 -11.04 12.62 51.29
N GLY A 64 -11.43 11.84 52.26
CA GLY A 64 -12.76 11.26 52.29
C GLY A 64 -13.66 12.18 53.08
N ILE A 65 -14.89 12.26 52.62
CA ILE A 65 -16.08 12.65 53.35
C ILE A 65 -16.21 14.13 53.64
N LEU A 66 -16.99 14.81 52.81
CA LEU A 66 -18.13 15.68 53.16
C LEU A 66 -18.50 16.48 51.90
N GLY A 67 -19.65 16.21 51.34
CA GLY A 67 -20.20 17.07 50.29
C GLY A 67 -21.12 16.32 49.31
N ILE A 68 -22.28 15.90 49.79
CA ILE A 68 -23.43 15.59 48.95
C ILE A 68 -23.82 16.88 48.22
N GLY A 69 -23.43 16.97 46.99
CA GLY A 69 -23.82 18.07 46.11
C GLY A 69 -23.53 17.62 44.68
N GLY A 70 -24.57 17.09 44.04
CA GLY A 70 -24.49 16.63 42.66
C GLY A 70 -24.08 17.75 41.70
N VAL A 71 -22.80 17.88 41.40
CA VAL A 71 -22.35 18.52 40.20
C VAL A 71 -22.13 17.37 39.18
N MET A 72 -23.19 17.08 38.44
CA MET A 72 -23.04 16.43 37.14
C MET A 72 -22.16 17.34 36.31
N ILE A 73 -20.85 17.17 36.42
CA ILE A 73 -19.93 17.66 35.44
C ILE A 73 -20.22 16.82 34.21
N SER A 74 -21.17 17.28 33.40
CA SER A 74 -21.29 16.87 32.01
C SER A 74 -19.94 17.21 31.40
N LEU A 75 -19.03 16.25 31.36
CA LEU A 75 -17.88 16.31 30.48
C LEU A 75 -18.46 16.54 29.08
N PRO A 76 -18.33 17.76 28.51
CA PRO A 76 -18.65 17.91 27.10
C PRO A 76 -17.75 16.90 26.40
N ALA A 77 -18.39 16.03 25.64
CA ALA A 77 -17.74 15.05 24.81
C ALA A 77 -16.67 15.75 23.96
N LEU A 78 -15.44 15.76 24.45
CA LEU A 78 -14.25 16.14 23.69
C LEU A 78 -13.92 15.07 22.64
N VAL A 79 -14.94 14.49 22.01
CA VAL A 79 -14.81 13.62 20.85
C VAL A 79 -15.28 14.38 19.63
N SER A 80 -14.75 15.57 19.42
CA SER A 80 -14.80 16.24 18.12
C SER A 80 -13.37 16.35 17.54
N CYS A 81 -12.61 15.27 17.61
CA CYS A 81 -11.32 15.15 16.92
C CYS A 81 -11.48 14.82 15.42
N GLY A 82 -12.59 15.29 14.83
CA GLY A 82 -12.84 15.19 13.38
C GLY A 82 -12.53 16.46 12.61
N GLY A 83 -11.64 17.31 13.09
CA GLY A 83 -11.20 18.49 12.34
C GLY A 83 -10.65 18.13 10.96
N THR A 84 -10.65 19.08 10.02
CA THR A 84 -10.16 18.88 8.64
C THR A 84 -8.79 18.22 8.57
N LYS A 85 -7.91 18.51 9.54
CA LYS A 85 -6.58 17.89 9.65
C LYS A 85 -6.66 16.37 9.88
N GLY A 86 -7.56 15.91 10.76
CA GLY A 86 -7.77 14.48 11.03
C GLY A 86 -8.31 13.74 9.81
N LYS A 87 -9.34 14.30 9.15
CA LYS A 87 -9.87 13.74 7.91
C LYS A 87 -8.81 13.64 6.81
N GLN A 88 -7.97 14.67 6.66
CA GLN A 88 -6.89 14.68 5.67
C GLN A 88 -5.74 13.72 6.04
N ALA A 89 -5.52 13.44 7.32
CA ALA A 89 -4.54 12.44 7.75
C ALA A 89 -4.91 11.03 7.27
N GLU A 90 -6.20 10.69 7.25
CA GLU A 90 -6.73 9.45 6.69
C GLU A 90 -6.24 9.22 5.25
N ALA A 91 -6.45 10.20 4.36
CA ALA A 91 -6.05 10.07 2.96
C ALA A 91 -4.53 9.99 2.78
N LYS A 92 -3.77 10.79 3.54
CA LYS A 92 -2.30 10.73 3.51
C LYS A 92 -1.79 9.35 3.91
N GLN A 93 -2.37 8.78 4.97
CA GLN A 93 -1.99 7.45 5.46
C GLN A 93 -2.36 6.37 4.44
N ASN A 94 -3.58 6.38 3.93
CA ASN A 94 -4.05 5.38 2.97
C ASN A 94 -3.26 5.43 1.67
N ILE A 95 -3.09 6.60 1.04
CA ILE A 95 -2.29 6.74 -0.18
C ILE A 95 -0.82 6.39 0.06
N GLY A 96 -0.26 6.79 1.22
CA GLY A 96 1.09 6.40 1.60
C GLY A 96 1.25 4.89 1.77
N SER A 97 0.24 4.21 2.33
CA SER A 97 0.23 2.75 2.46
C SER A 97 0.08 2.06 1.10
N MET A 98 -0.75 2.59 0.21
CA MET A 98 -0.87 2.10 -1.17
C MET A 98 0.45 2.20 -1.92
N ASN A 99 1.16 3.33 -1.81
CA ASN A 99 2.47 3.51 -2.41
C ASN A 99 3.48 2.48 -1.88
N ARG A 100 3.57 2.30 -0.55
CA ARG A 100 4.48 1.31 0.05
C ARG A 100 4.11 -0.13 -0.31
N GLY A 101 2.82 -0.46 -0.27
CA GLY A 101 2.34 -1.78 -0.69
C GLY A 101 2.69 -2.07 -2.14
N GLN A 102 2.57 -1.08 -3.02
CA GLN A 102 2.93 -1.19 -4.42
C GLN A 102 4.43 -1.42 -4.64
N GLN A 103 5.27 -0.72 -3.87
CA GLN A 103 6.71 -0.92 -3.90
C GLN A 103 7.10 -2.33 -3.41
N ALA A 104 6.49 -2.79 -2.32
CA ALA A 104 6.68 -4.15 -1.82
C ALA A 104 6.22 -5.20 -2.84
N TYR A 105 5.04 -5.02 -3.42
CA TYR A 105 4.50 -5.91 -4.46
C TYR A 105 5.44 -6.00 -5.67
N PHE A 106 6.02 -4.88 -6.10
CA PHE A 106 6.98 -4.86 -7.21
C PHE A 106 8.25 -5.66 -6.88
N LEU A 107 8.77 -5.54 -5.67
CA LEU A 107 9.95 -6.31 -5.23
C LEU A 107 9.70 -7.82 -5.22
N GLU A 108 8.47 -8.24 -4.89
CA GLU A 108 8.11 -9.66 -4.82
C GLU A 108 7.72 -10.25 -6.19
N LYS A 109 7.04 -9.47 -7.02
CA LYS A 109 6.40 -9.96 -8.25
C LYS A 109 6.98 -9.39 -9.52
N ASN A 110 7.90 -8.43 -9.43
CA ASN A 110 8.44 -7.66 -10.56
C ASN A 110 7.33 -7.09 -11.46
N ALA A 111 6.20 -6.73 -10.88
CA ALA A 111 5.00 -6.21 -11.53
C ALA A 111 4.30 -5.20 -10.63
N LEU A 112 3.44 -4.37 -11.22
CA LEU A 112 2.61 -3.42 -10.49
C LEU A 112 1.20 -3.99 -10.30
N ALA A 113 0.69 -3.94 -9.07
CA ALA A 113 -0.68 -4.33 -8.77
C ALA A 113 -1.68 -3.32 -9.37
N ASN A 114 -2.73 -3.81 -10.01
CA ASN A 114 -3.73 -3.00 -10.68
C ASN A 114 -5.05 -2.87 -9.91
N SER A 115 -5.17 -3.53 -8.76
CA SER A 115 -6.38 -3.54 -7.94
C SER A 115 -6.06 -3.57 -6.45
N PHE A 116 -7.04 -3.19 -5.63
CA PHE A 116 -6.95 -3.29 -4.16
C PHE A 116 -6.82 -4.74 -3.70
N ALA A 117 -7.53 -5.66 -4.35
CA ALA A 117 -7.46 -7.09 -4.04
C ALA A 117 -6.05 -7.64 -4.29
N THR A 118 -5.46 -7.31 -5.42
CA THR A 118 -4.09 -7.71 -5.77
C THR A 118 -3.05 -7.09 -4.83
N LEU A 119 -3.27 -5.85 -4.42
CA LEU A 119 -2.37 -5.13 -3.50
C LEU A 119 -2.45 -5.65 -2.06
N GLY A 120 -3.58 -6.24 -1.64
CA GLY A 120 -3.73 -6.96 -0.38
C GLY A 120 -3.64 -6.13 0.91
N ILE A 121 -3.77 -4.80 0.85
CA ILE A 121 -3.52 -3.90 1.99
C ILE A 121 -4.77 -3.54 2.83
N GLY A 122 -5.92 -4.13 2.53
CA GLY A 122 -7.14 -3.98 3.33
C GLY A 122 -7.75 -2.58 3.37
N ILE A 123 -7.47 -1.72 2.39
CA ILE A 123 -8.04 -0.37 2.31
C ILE A 123 -9.42 -0.43 1.69
N ASN A 124 -10.42 0.16 2.37
CA ASN A 124 -11.75 0.34 1.81
C ASN A 124 -11.70 1.34 0.65
N THR A 125 -12.32 0.99 -0.48
CA THR A 125 -12.38 1.87 -1.66
C THR A 125 -13.19 3.14 -1.42
N GLN A 126 -14.05 3.13 -0.40
CA GLN A 126 -14.85 4.29 -0.01
C GLN A 126 -14.92 4.42 1.51
N THR A 127 -14.71 5.63 2.00
CA THR A 127 -14.93 6.02 3.40
C THR A 127 -15.91 7.18 3.49
N VAL A 128 -16.17 7.67 4.70
CA VAL A 128 -17.00 8.89 4.89
C VAL A 128 -16.39 10.11 4.20
N ASN A 129 -15.05 10.17 4.12
CA ASN A 129 -14.34 11.35 3.66
C ASN A 129 -13.79 11.23 2.24
N TYR A 130 -13.46 10.02 1.78
CA TYR A 130 -12.72 9.81 0.53
C TYR A 130 -13.25 8.64 -0.30
N ASN A 131 -13.07 8.75 -1.61
CA ASN A 131 -13.11 7.64 -2.55
C ASN A 131 -11.68 7.32 -2.99
N TYR A 132 -11.27 6.04 -2.89
CA TYR A 132 -9.95 5.59 -3.28
C TYR A 132 -10.00 4.80 -4.59
N SER A 133 -9.00 4.99 -5.44
CA SER A 133 -8.88 4.25 -6.69
C SER A 133 -7.42 4.01 -7.08
N ILE A 134 -7.19 2.95 -7.85
CA ILE A 134 -5.89 2.58 -8.42
C ILE A 134 -5.99 2.68 -9.93
N ARG A 135 -4.96 3.22 -10.57
CA ARG A 135 -4.76 3.19 -12.02
C ARG A 135 -3.34 2.75 -12.30
N ALA A 136 -3.17 1.56 -12.84
CA ALA A 136 -1.87 0.98 -13.15
C ALA A 136 -1.62 0.92 -14.65
N THR A 137 -0.35 1.11 -15.01
CA THR A 137 0.25 0.81 -16.31
C THR A 137 1.43 -0.13 -16.10
N ASN A 138 2.13 -0.54 -17.15
CA ASN A 138 3.33 -1.36 -17.00
C ASN A 138 4.51 -0.62 -16.33
N ALA A 139 4.50 0.71 -16.37
CA ALA A 139 5.61 1.54 -15.88
C ALA A 139 5.27 2.35 -14.62
N SER A 140 3.99 2.45 -14.25
CA SER A 140 3.58 3.27 -13.11
C SER A 140 2.23 2.85 -12.55
N THR A 141 2.01 3.15 -11.27
CA THR A 141 0.69 3.04 -10.63
C THR A 141 0.36 4.35 -9.94
N LEU A 142 -0.86 4.82 -10.15
CA LEU A 142 -1.40 6.02 -9.55
C LEU A 142 -2.49 5.64 -8.54
N HIS A 143 -2.42 6.23 -7.36
CA HIS A 143 -3.34 6.01 -6.25
C HIS A 143 -4.05 7.31 -5.94
N TYR A 144 -5.36 7.36 -6.12
CA TYR A 144 -6.16 8.55 -5.87
C TYR A 144 -6.95 8.42 -4.57
N GLY A 145 -6.96 9.48 -3.77
CA GLY A 145 -7.86 9.70 -2.64
C GLY A 145 -8.65 10.98 -2.90
N ILE A 146 -9.81 10.83 -3.56
CA ILE A 146 -10.65 11.96 -3.92
C ILE A 146 -11.57 12.31 -2.76
N SER A 147 -11.53 13.56 -2.33
CA SER A 147 -12.38 14.04 -1.26
C SER A 147 -13.86 13.96 -1.64
N ARG A 148 -14.69 13.52 -0.70
CA ARG A 148 -16.15 13.55 -0.76
C ARG A 148 -16.74 14.80 -0.08
N LYS A 149 -15.87 15.69 0.40
CA LYS A 149 -16.22 16.91 1.15
C LYS A 149 -15.55 18.13 0.52
N GLN A 150 -16.19 19.27 0.64
CA GLN A 150 -15.67 20.52 0.09
C GLN A 150 -14.60 21.18 0.96
N ASP A 151 -14.54 20.83 2.25
CA ASP A 151 -13.66 21.43 3.25
C ASP A 151 -12.29 20.76 3.36
N ILE A 152 -12.08 19.61 2.71
CA ILE A 152 -10.83 18.86 2.75
C ILE A 152 -10.24 18.64 1.36
N LYS A 153 -8.95 18.39 1.30
CA LYS A 153 -8.19 18.26 0.06
C LYS A 153 -8.19 16.83 -0.46
N SER A 154 -8.08 16.71 -1.78
CA SER A 154 -7.81 15.44 -2.45
C SER A 154 -6.30 15.16 -2.52
N TYR A 155 -5.94 13.88 -2.67
CA TYR A 155 -4.56 13.40 -2.70
C TYR A 155 -4.35 12.46 -3.86
N VAL A 156 -3.11 12.44 -4.38
CA VAL A 156 -2.69 11.45 -5.37
C VAL A 156 -1.28 10.96 -5.05
N GLY A 157 -1.11 9.65 -5.03
CA GLY A 157 0.18 8.97 -4.97
C GLY A 157 0.59 8.49 -6.35
N GLY A 158 1.89 8.35 -6.58
CA GLY A 158 2.43 7.69 -7.76
C GLY A 158 3.59 6.80 -7.37
N VAL A 159 3.66 5.61 -7.95
CA VAL A 159 4.81 4.71 -7.90
C VAL A 159 5.24 4.45 -9.33
N PHE A 160 6.50 4.70 -9.62
CA PHE A 160 7.10 4.62 -10.95
C PHE A 160 8.21 3.59 -10.96
N VAL A 161 8.26 2.77 -12.00
CA VAL A 161 9.36 1.85 -12.24
C VAL A 161 10.49 2.61 -12.91
N VAL A 162 11.69 2.51 -12.34
CA VAL A 162 12.89 3.20 -12.81
C VAL A 162 14.09 2.25 -12.83
N PRO A 163 15.07 2.45 -13.71
CA PRO A 163 16.29 1.65 -13.70
C PRO A 163 17.15 1.95 -12.46
N ILE A 164 17.86 0.95 -11.96
CA ILE A 164 18.87 1.11 -10.90
C ILE A 164 20.20 1.48 -11.56
N GLY A 165 20.68 2.70 -11.28
CA GLY A 165 21.99 3.17 -11.76
C GLY A 165 22.04 3.50 -13.25
N THR A 166 23.19 4.02 -13.68
CA THR A 166 23.41 4.46 -15.06
C THR A 166 24.02 3.37 -15.96
N ALA A 167 24.64 2.33 -15.38
CA ALA A 167 25.44 1.37 -16.12
C ALA A 167 24.68 0.09 -16.55
N ASN A 168 23.69 -0.36 -15.77
CA ASN A 168 22.88 -1.54 -16.08
C ASN A 168 21.40 -1.21 -16.01
N LYS A 169 20.78 -0.95 -17.16
CA LYS A 169 19.33 -0.74 -17.28
C LYS A 169 18.48 -2.01 -17.11
N SER A 170 19.11 -3.15 -16.83
CA SER A 170 18.42 -4.43 -16.63
C SER A 170 17.79 -4.58 -15.25
N GLU A 171 18.32 -3.89 -14.25
CA GLU A 171 17.72 -3.89 -12.91
C GLU A 171 16.76 -2.73 -12.74
N MET A 172 15.56 -3.04 -12.32
CA MET A 172 14.49 -2.08 -12.13
C MET A 172 14.12 -1.97 -10.65
N THR A 173 13.77 -0.78 -10.23
CA THR A 173 13.25 -0.50 -8.89
C THR A 173 12.03 0.42 -9.00
N THR A 174 11.47 0.79 -7.86
CA THR A 174 10.35 1.72 -7.83
C THR A 174 10.63 2.92 -6.94
N ILE A 175 10.18 4.07 -7.38
CA ILE A 175 10.18 5.30 -6.59
C ILE A 175 8.78 5.85 -6.46
N GLY A 176 8.47 6.41 -5.27
CA GLY A 176 7.13 6.89 -4.95
C GLY A 176 7.07 8.38 -4.68
N VAL A 177 5.90 8.97 -4.92
CA VAL A 177 5.58 10.34 -4.55
C VAL A 177 4.17 10.41 -3.97
N LEU A 178 3.95 11.33 -3.04
CA LEU A 178 2.63 11.69 -2.53
C LEU A 178 2.40 13.18 -2.76
N CYS A 179 1.32 13.51 -3.44
CA CYS A 179 0.93 14.88 -3.79
C CYS A 179 -0.40 15.25 -3.14
N GLU A 180 -0.49 16.47 -2.62
CA GLU A 180 -1.69 17.07 -2.03
C GLU A 180 -2.23 18.14 -2.97
N ALA A 181 -3.52 18.15 -3.27
CA ALA A 181 -4.16 19.24 -3.98
C ALA A 181 -3.99 20.57 -3.23
N LEU A 182 -3.69 21.64 -3.93
CA LEU A 182 -3.55 22.99 -3.33
C LEU A 182 -4.90 23.50 -2.79
N ARG A 183 -6.01 23.18 -3.48
CA ARG A 183 -7.36 23.57 -3.09
C ARG A 183 -8.12 22.42 -2.47
N SER A 184 -9.02 22.73 -1.54
CA SER A 184 -9.99 21.76 -1.01
C SER A 184 -11.09 21.50 -2.03
N GLY A 185 -11.79 20.37 -1.89
CA GLY A 185 -12.91 19.97 -2.74
C GLY A 185 -12.72 18.59 -3.35
N SER A 186 -13.71 18.18 -4.14
CA SER A 186 -13.81 16.86 -4.76
C SER A 186 -13.17 16.77 -6.15
N ALA A 187 -12.41 17.78 -6.56
CA ALA A 187 -11.69 17.74 -7.83
C ALA A 187 -10.60 16.65 -7.81
N THR A 188 -10.47 15.94 -8.92
CA THR A 188 -9.40 14.97 -9.11
C THR A 188 -8.06 15.70 -9.26
N PRO A 189 -7.05 15.44 -8.41
CA PRO A 189 -5.74 16.04 -8.54
C PRO A 189 -5.06 15.62 -9.84
N THR A 190 -4.28 16.53 -10.42
CA THR A 190 -3.44 16.19 -11.56
C THR A 190 -2.43 15.12 -11.17
N ALA A 191 -2.32 14.08 -11.99
CA ALA A 191 -1.42 12.97 -11.78
C ALA A 191 0.04 13.44 -11.67
N PRO A 192 0.83 12.85 -10.77
CA PRO A 192 2.28 13.00 -10.79
C PRO A 192 2.87 12.32 -12.04
N THR A 193 3.99 12.84 -12.50
CA THR A 193 4.73 12.33 -13.64
C THR A 193 6.19 12.11 -13.28
N LEU A 194 6.89 11.30 -14.08
CA LEU A 194 8.32 11.10 -13.94
C LEU A 194 9.05 12.10 -14.86
N VAL A 195 9.91 12.94 -14.29
CA VAL A 195 10.72 13.90 -15.02
C VAL A 195 12.20 13.62 -14.72
N LYS A 196 12.94 13.12 -15.69
CA LYS A 196 14.36 12.72 -15.52
C LYS A 196 14.54 11.79 -14.31
N ASP A 197 13.73 10.74 -14.25
CA ASP A 197 13.68 9.74 -13.16
C ASP A 197 13.35 10.32 -11.76
N ILE A 198 12.82 11.54 -11.69
CA ILE A 198 12.36 12.17 -10.45
C ILE A 198 10.83 12.27 -10.48
N PRO A 199 10.12 11.66 -9.53
CA PRO A 199 8.67 11.78 -9.46
C PRO A 199 8.28 13.19 -9.03
N THR A 200 7.53 13.86 -9.91
CA THR A 200 7.13 15.25 -9.79
C THR A 200 5.61 15.36 -9.72
N CYS A 201 5.11 16.15 -8.78
CA CYS A 201 3.69 16.41 -8.63
C CYS A 201 3.14 17.25 -9.80
N GLY A 202 1.92 16.91 -10.24
CA GLY A 202 1.25 17.62 -11.32
C GLY A 202 0.80 19.03 -10.93
N ALA A 203 0.43 19.83 -11.92
CA ALA A 203 -0.05 21.19 -11.72
C ALA A 203 -1.21 21.24 -10.71
N GLY A 204 -1.24 22.27 -9.86
CA GLY A 204 -2.27 22.42 -8.81
C GLY A 204 -2.11 21.47 -7.62
N THR A 205 -0.97 20.77 -7.52
CA THR A 205 -0.63 19.91 -6.39
C THR A 205 0.75 20.25 -5.82
N LYS A 206 1.03 19.82 -4.60
CA LYS A 206 2.35 19.95 -3.96
C LYS A 206 2.80 18.61 -3.39
N LYS A 207 4.12 18.37 -3.45
CA LYS A 207 4.75 17.18 -2.88
C LYS A 207 4.67 17.21 -1.35
N LEU A 208 4.28 16.09 -0.77
CA LEU A 208 4.37 15.88 0.68
C LEU A 208 5.64 15.08 1.01
N GLN A 209 6.30 15.49 2.10
CA GLN A 209 7.35 14.67 2.70
C GLN A 209 6.69 13.55 3.50
N VAL A 210 6.92 12.32 3.12
CA VAL A 210 6.52 11.15 3.91
C VAL A 210 7.65 10.91 4.91
N ARG A 211 7.35 11.16 6.18
CA ARG A 211 8.26 10.81 7.28
C ARG A 211 8.14 9.34 7.61
#